data_c4ebe626759f6d71a6b99bc0b0ab1f52
#
_entry.id   c4ebe626759f6d71a6b99bc0b0ab1f52
#
_cell.length_a   1.000
_cell.length_b   1.000
_cell.length_c   1.000
_cell.angle_alpha   90.00
_cell.angle_beta   90.00
_cell.angle_gamma   90.00
#
_symmetry.space_group_name_H-M   'P 1'
#
loop_
_entity.id
_entity.type
_entity.pdbx_description
1 polymer ?
#
loop_
_entity_poly.entity_id
_entity_poly.type
_entity_poly.pdbx_seq_one_letter_code
_entity_poly.pdbx_strand_id
1 'polypeptide(L)' 'MNEKLIEWLEERIQSLEDLAEFLPSGERGEIQRIEYEGMKQAYRLVIMKLKNEE' A
#
# COMPACT_ATOMS: atom_id res chain seq x y z
N MET A 1 -5.38 -14.58 -14.41
CA MET A 1 -5.03 -15.44 -13.28
C MET A 1 -4.54 -14.67 -12.06
N ASN A 2 -3.91 -13.53 -12.28
CA ASN A 2 -3.42 -12.72 -11.17
C ASN A 2 -4.41 -11.66 -10.69
N GLU A 3 -5.62 -11.66 -11.24
CA GLU A 3 -6.60 -10.63 -10.97
C GLU A 3 -7.00 -10.53 -9.49
N LYS A 4 -7.23 -11.69 -8.87
CA LYS A 4 -7.61 -11.71 -7.45
C LYS A 4 -6.48 -11.23 -6.55
N LEU A 5 -5.25 -11.60 -6.89
CA LEU A 5 -4.09 -11.15 -6.13
C LEU A 5 -3.90 -9.65 -6.29
N ILE A 6 -4.05 -9.14 -7.51
CA ILE A 6 -3.95 -7.70 -7.76
C ILE A 6 -5.03 -6.95 -6.98
N GLU A 7 -6.27 -7.44 -6.99
CA GLU A 7 -7.35 -6.84 -6.22
C GLU A 7 -7.03 -6.80 -4.74
N TRP A 8 -6.50 -7.91 -4.21
CA TRP A 8 -6.13 -8.00 -2.81
C TRP A 8 -5.05 -6.96 -2.46
N LEU A 9 -4.05 -6.83 -3.33
CA LEU A 9 -2.98 -5.85 -3.14
C LEU A 9 -3.52 -4.42 -3.20
N GLU A 10 -4.43 -4.15 -4.12
CA GLU A 10 -5.06 -2.84 -4.23
C GLU A 10 -5.89 -2.51 -2.99
N GLU A 11 -6.58 -3.50 -2.44
CA GLU A 11 -7.32 -3.33 -1.19
C GLU A 11 -6.39 -3.04 -0.02
N ARG A 12 -5.21 -3.68 0.01
CA ARG A 12 -4.22 -3.40 1.05
C ARG A 12 -3.70 -1.98 0.96
N ILE A 13 -3.47 -1.50 -0.25
CA ILE A 13 -3.05 -0.11 -0.46
C ILE A 13 -4.12 0.84 0.05
N GLN A 14 -5.37 0.58 -0.30
CA GLN A 14 -6.49 1.42 0.14
C GLN A 14 -6.62 1.41 1.66
N SER A 15 -6.46 0.24 2.28
CA SER A 15 -6.50 0.12 3.74
C SER A 15 -5.43 0.98 4.41
N LEU A 16 -4.22 0.98 3.85
CA LEU A 16 -3.14 1.80 4.39
C LEU A 16 -3.44 3.29 4.26
N GLU A 17 -4.03 3.69 3.15
CA GLU A 17 -4.42 5.08 2.95
C GLU A 17 -5.50 5.50 3.95
N ASP A 18 -6.48 4.63 4.19
CA ASP A 18 -7.53 4.89 5.16
C ASP A 18 -6.97 5.00 6.57
N LEU A 19 -6.08 4.08 6.93
CA LEU A 19 -5.45 4.11 8.25
C LEU A 19 -4.59 5.35 8.45
N ALA A 20 -3.95 5.83 7.40
CA ALA A 20 -3.12 7.01 7.48
C ALA A 20 -3.91 8.25 7.89
N GLU A 21 -5.19 8.28 7.61
CA GLU A 21 -6.04 9.41 8.00
C GLU A 21 -6.22 9.51 9.52
N PHE A 22 -6.05 8.40 10.22
CA PHE A 22 -6.21 8.33 11.66
C PHE A 22 -4.90 8.43 12.43
N LEU A 23 -3.79 8.61 11.72
CA LEU A 23 -2.49 8.71 12.38
C LEU A 23 -2.39 10.05 13.12
N PRO A 24 -1.76 10.05 14.31
CA PRO A 24 -1.57 11.28 15.04
C PRO A 24 -0.67 12.25 14.29
N SER A 25 -0.82 13.52 14.57
CA SER A 25 0.11 14.52 14.09
C SER A 25 1.37 14.45 14.95
N GLY A 26 2.50 14.90 14.38
CA GLY A 26 3.76 14.91 15.08
C GLY A 26 4.68 13.79 14.60
N GLU A 27 5.76 13.60 15.34
CA GLU A 27 6.85 12.73 14.93
C GLU A 27 6.44 11.27 14.73
N ARG A 28 5.65 10.73 15.66
CA ARG A 28 5.22 9.34 15.55
C ARG A 28 4.34 9.11 14.34
N GLY A 29 3.44 10.05 14.07
CA GLY A 29 2.58 9.94 12.91
C GLY A 29 3.37 10.03 11.61
N GLU A 30 4.39 10.88 11.57
CA GLU A 30 5.26 10.99 10.41
C GLU A 30 6.04 9.72 10.13
N ILE A 31 6.58 9.11 11.19
CA ILE A 31 7.30 7.84 11.05
C ILE A 31 6.39 6.76 10.50
N GLN A 32 5.17 6.66 11.02
CA GLN A 32 4.22 5.66 10.53
C GLN A 32 3.80 5.93 9.09
N ARG A 33 3.65 7.21 8.71
CA ARG A 33 3.33 7.56 7.33
C ARG A 33 4.44 7.14 6.37
N ILE A 34 5.68 7.32 6.78
CA ILE A 34 6.83 6.89 5.98
C ILE A 34 6.81 5.37 5.81
N GLU A 35 6.53 4.63 6.89
CA GLU A 35 6.42 3.17 6.82
C GLU A 35 5.29 2.74 5.89
N TYR A 36 4.13 3.39 5.98
CA TYR A 36 2.99 3.06 5.14
C TYR A 36 3.29 3.36 3.66
N GLU A 37 3.98 4.48 3.40
CA GLU A 37 4.39 4.79 2.03
C GLU A 37 5.33 3.72 1.47
N GLY A 38 6.28 3.24 2.28
CA GLY A 38 7.15 2.16 1.86
C GLY A 38 6.37 0.90 1.54
N MET A 39 5.40 0.54 2.37
CA MET A 39 4.55 -0.63 2.14
C MET A 39 3.72 -0.47 0.87
N LYS A 40 3.14 0.70 0.66
CA LYS A 40 2.36 0.95 -0.55
C LYS A 40 3.22 0.86 -1.81
N GLN A 41 4.43 1.39 -1.76
CA GLN A 41 5.36 1.29 -2.88
C GLN A 41 5.69 -0.16 -3.20
N ALA A 42 5.94 -0.98 -2.17
CA ALA A 42 6.21 -2.39 -2.36
C ALA A 42 5.02 -3.10 -3.04
N TYR A 43 3.81 -2.83 -2.56
CA TYR A 43 2.62 -3.41 -3.17
C TYR A 43 2.44 -2.98 -4.62
N ARG A 44 2.69 -1.69 -4.92
CA ARG A 44 2.58 -1.18 -6.28
C ARG A 44 3.58 -1.84 -7.22
N LEU A 45 4.79 -2.08 -6.74
CA LEU A 45 5.81 -2.76 -7.54
C LEU A 45 5.39 -4.20 -7.86
N VAL A 46 4.83 -4.90 -6.88
CA VAL A 46 4.33 -6.25 -7.10
C VAL A 46 3.20 -6.25 -8.12
N ILE A 47 2.26 -5.31 -7.99
CA ILE A 47 1.14 -5.18 -8.94
C ILE A 47 1.68 -4.96 -10.36
N MET A 48 2.62 -4.04 -10.50
CA MET A 48 3.23 -3.75 -11.79
C MET A 48 3.85 -5.01 -12.41
N LYS A 49 4.59 -5.76 -11.60
CA LYS A 49 5.21 -6.97 -12.06
C LYS A 49 4.20 -8.02 -12.49
N LEU A 50 3.14 -8.18 -11.70
CA LEU A 50 2.08 -9.13 -12.04
C LEU A 50 1.37 -8.77 -13.34
N LYS A 51 1.11 -7.48 -13.54
CA LYS A 51 0.48 -7.03 -14.79
C LYS A 51 1.38 -7.22 -15.99
N ASN A 52 2.69 -7.06 -15.82
CA ASN A 52 3.62 -7.24 -16.92
C ASN A 52 3.82 -8.70 -17.30
N GLU A 53 3.52 -9.63 -16.39
CA GLU A 53 3.64 -11.06 -16.66
C GLU A 53 2.40 -11.61 -17.40
N GLU A 54 1.35 -10.87 -17.46
CA GLU A 54 0.15 -11.25 -18.21
C GLU A 54 0.28 -10.80 -19.67
#